data_12275e29ba8cdb601a15290fc920392e
#
_entry.id   12275e29ba8cdb601a15290fc920392e
#
_cell.length_a   1.000
_cell.length_b   1.000
_cell.length_c   1.000
_cell.angle_alpha   90.00
_cell.angle_beta   90.00
_cell.angle_gamma   90.00
#
_symmetry.space_group_name_H-M   'P 1'
#
loop_
_entity.id
_entity.type
_entity.pdbx_description
1 polymer ?
#
loop_
_entity_poly.entity_id
_entity_poly.type
_entity_poly.pdbx_seq_one_letter_code
_entity_poly.pdbx_strand_id
1 'polypeptide(L)'
;MNDTNSLFYRLYKSKYFPTGTIFDAKHASGSFAWKSILKARRVILMGARWRVGDGRSISVFNDSWILGLPNGKVISSFSSLDRSISVADLINHDSGCWKVDVIENSFFSFEAQKILAIPLCTSAQHDLVYWPPEKNGIYSVKSGYKMCEEARREEARREEASSSTKSGGSGLWKGIWKLKVPGKLKHFLWKACTDSLPTKTNLLKRKIIAEPTCHLCG
;
A
#
# COMPACT_ATOMS: atom_id res chain seq x y z
N MET A 1 6.17 -12.08 -14.51
CA MET A 1 4.95 -12.85 -14.81
C MET A 1 4.78 -13.12 -16.31
N ASN A 2 5.87 -13.08 -17.05
CA ASN A 2 5.81 -13.18 -18.51
C ASN A 2 5.93 -14.61 -19.04
N ASP A 3 6.13 -15.60 -18.17
CA ASP A 3 6.23 -17.00 -18.60
C ASP A 3 4.94 -17.75 -18.32
N THR A 4 3.98 -17.56 -19.24
CA THR A 4 2.68 -18.24 -19.22
C THR A 4 2.82 -19.75 -19.53
N ASN A 5 3.96 -20.18 -20.03
CA ASN A 5 4.23 -21.57 -20.40
C ASN A 5 4.82 -22.39 -19.24
N SER A 6 5.24 -21.75 -18.16
CA SER A 6 5.79 -22.46 -17.01
C SER A 6 4.74 -23.40 -16.40
N LEU A 7 5.18 -24.60 -15.99
CA LEU A 7 4.33 -25.60 -15.33
C LEU A 7 3.65 -24.99 -14.08
N PHE A 8 4.40 -24.16 -13.35
CA PHE A 8 3.90 -23.47 -12.18
C PHE A 8 2.70 -22.56 -12.52
N TYR A 9 2.83 -21.69 -13.55
CA TYR A 9 1.75 -20.82 -13.99
C TYR A 9 0.52 -21.61 -14.42
N ARG A 10 0.72 -22.66 -15.25
CA ARG A 10 -0.38 -23.50 -15.76
C ARG A 10 -1.14 -24.20 -14.64
N LEU A 11 -0.41 -24.77 -13.66
CA LEU A 11 -1.00 -25.45 -12.50
C LEU A 11 -1.83 -24.49 -11.64
N TYR A 12 -1.28 -23.31 -11.33
CA TYR A 12 -1.98 -22.34 -10.51
C TYR A 12 -3.15 -21.68 -11.23
N LYS A 13 -3.00 -21.42 -12.54
CA LYS A 13 -4.09 -20.89 -13.38
C LYS A 13 -5.28 -21.84 -13.40
N SER A 14 -5.07 -23.10 -13.71
CA SER A 14 -6.18 -24.07 -13.79
C SER A 14 -6.92 -24.24 -12.46
N LYS A 15 -6.22 -24.13 -11.33
CA LYS A 15 -6.80 -24.38 -10.01
C LYS A 15 -7.43 -23.14 -9.37
N TYR A 16 -6.83 -21.96 -9.51
CA TYR A 16 -7.19 -20.79 -8.68
C TYR A 16 -7.74 -19.61 -9.47
N PHE A 17 -7.43 -19.49 -10.77
CA PHE A 17 -7.94 -18.42 -11.65
C PHE A 17 -8.08 -18.89 -13.10
N PRO A 18 -8.96 -19.87 -13.36
CA PRO A 18 -9.12 -20.45 -14.71
C PRO A 18 -9.50 -19.39 -15.73
N THR A 19 -10.29 -18.39 -15.33
CA THR A 19 -10.66 -17.22 -16.12
C THR A 19 -9.95 -15.98 -15.59
N GLY A 20 -9.55 -15.07 -16.48
CA GLY A 20 -8.88 -13.82 -16.10
C GLY A 20 -7.40 -13.98 -15.74
N THR A 21 -6.96 -13.11 -14.87
CA THR A 21 -5.57 -13.01 -14.42
C THR A 21 -5.43 -13.30 -12.92
N ILE A 22 -4.18 -13.44 -12.45
CA ILE A 22 -3.90 -13.58 -11.03
C ILE A 22 -4.40 -12.37 -10.20
N PHE A 23 -4.56 -11.22 -10.86
CA PHE A 23 -5.05 -9.99 -10.21
C PHE A 23 -6.54 -10.05 -9.94
N ASP A 24 -7.29 -10.83 -10.71
CA ASP A 24 -8.74 -11.01 -10.58
C ASP A 24 -9.10 -12.16 -9.61
N ALA A 25 -8.12 -12.95 -9.19
CA ALA A 25 -8.33 -14.12 -8.36
C ALA A 25 -8.94 -13.74 -6.98
N LYS A 26 -10.15 -14.24 -6.71
CA LYS A 26 -10.92 -13.91 -5.50
C LYS A 26 -10.69 -14.87 -4.32
N HIS A 27 -10.18 -16.08 -4.57
CA HIS A 27 -10.11 -17.13 -3.56
C HIS A 27 -8.91 -16.96 -2.62
N ALA A 28 -9.18 -16.53 -1.40
CA ALA A 28 -8.20 -16.52 -0.32
C ALA A 28 -7.94 -17.91 0.29
N SER A 29 -8.81 -18.90 0.01
CA SER A 29 -8.64 -20.30 0.42
C SER A 29 -7.68 -21.02 -0.53
N GLY A 30 -6.75 -21.79 0.02
CA GLY A 30 -5.79 -22.54 -0.78
C GLY A 30 -4.53 -22.91 0.00
N SER A 31 -3.56 -23.47 -0.72
CA SER A 31 -2.27 -23.84 -0.14
C SER A 31 -1.53 -22.64 0.45
N PHE A 32 -0.58 -22.90 1.34
CA PHE A 32 0.29 -21.86 1.91
C PHE A 32 0.98 -21.04 0.81
N ALA A 33 1.49 -21.72 -0.23
CA ALA A 33 2.12 -21.05 -1.37
C ALA A 33 1.15 -20.12 -2.10
N TRP A 34 -0.10 -20.53 -2.33
CA TRP A 34 -1.12 -19.68 -2.93
C TRP A 34 -1.41 -18.43 -2.12
N LYS A 35 -1.58 -18.59 -0.81
CA LYS A 35 -1.77 -17.45 0.11
C LYS A 35 -0.59 -16.49 0.08
N SER A 36 0.63 -17.00 -0.02
CA SER A 36 1.84 -16.17 -0.14
C SER A 36 1.88 -15.39 -1.46
N ILE A 37 1.47 -16.01 -2.57
CA ILE A 37 1.36 -15.34 -3.88
C ILE A 37 0.32 -14.22 -3.82
N LEU A 38 -0.84 -14.47 -3.22
CA LEU A 38 -1.88 -13.43 -3.07
C LEU A 38 -1.42 -12.25 -2.21
N LYS A 39 -0.61 -12.50 -1.18
CA LYS A 39 0.03 -11.42 -0.40
C LYS A 39 1.01 -10.62 -1.25
N ALA A 40 1.86 -11.29 -2.03
CA ALA A 40 2.80 -10.63 -2.93
C ALA A 40 2.11 -9.81 -4.03
N ARG A 41 0.92 -10.24 -4.50
CA ARG A 41 0.11 -9.48 -5.45
C ARG A 41 -0.15 -8.04 -5.00
N ARG A 42 -0.44 -7.85 -3.71
CA ARG A 42 -0.68 -6.51 -3.14
C ARG A 42 0.50 -5.58 -3.35
N VAL A 43 1.72 -6.08 -3.20
CA VAL A 43 2.96 -5.31 -3.41
C VAL A 43 3.04 -4.82 -4.86
N ILE A 44 2.76 -5.71 -5.81
CA ILE A 44 2.78 -5.36 -7.24
C ILE A 44 1.71 -4.31 -7.54
N LEU A 45 0.48 -4.48 -7.05
CA LEU A 45 -0.61 -3.52 -7.24
C LEU A 45 -0.33 -2.14 -6.64
N MET A 46 0.41 -2.07 -5.54
CA MET A 46 0.82 -0.80 -4.93
C MET A 46 1.81 -0.02 -5.80
N GLY A 47 2.75 -0.70 -6.44
CA GLY A 47 3.87 -0.08 -7.15
C GLY A 47 3.78 -0.09 -8.66
N ALA A 48 3.08 -1.05 -9.28
CA ALA A 48 2.94 -1.12 -10.73
C ALA A 48 2.12 0.07 -11.27
N ARG A 49 2.50 0.54 -12.44
CA ARG A 49 1.84 1.64 -13.14
C ARG A 49 1.62 1.27 -14.60
N TRP A 50 0.54 1.77 -15.15
CA TRP A 50 0.32 1.71 -16.59
C TRP A 50 1.12 2.81 -17.30
N ARG A 51 1.76 2.45 -18.37
CA ARG A 51 2.31 3.36 -19.36
C ARG A 51 1.31 3.47 -20.48
N VAL A 52 0.85 4.66 -20.75
CA VAL A 52 -0.14 4.94 -21.79
C VAL A 52 0.49 4.71 -23.17
N GLY A 53 -0.11 3.84 -23.93
CA GLY A 53 0.13 3.63 -25.34
C GLY A 53 -1.06 4.13 -26.16
N ASP A 54 -1.96 3.23 -26.58
CA ASP A 54 -3.22 3.57 -27.24
C ASP A 54 -4.37 3.89 -26.27
N GLY A 55 -4.16 3.68 -24.97
CA GLY A 55 -5.10 3.98 -23.88
C GLY A 55 -6.32 3.06 -23.78
N ARG A 56 -6.43 2.04 -24.63
CA ARG A 56 -7.63 1.18 -24.70
C ARG A 56 -7.74 0.20 -23.54
N SER A 57 -6.60 -0.21 -22.99
CA SER A 57 -6.54 -1.19 -21.89
C SER A 57 -6.58 -0.55 -20.50
N ILE A 58 -6.58 0.77 -20.41
CA ILE A 58 -6.47 1.52 -19.14
C ILE A 58 -7.80 2.16 -18.80
N SER A 59 -8.39 1.78 -17.66
CA SER A 59 -9.54 2.48 -17.10
C SER A 59 -9.09 3.77 -16.40
N VAL A 60 -9.70 4.89 -16.76
CA VAL A 60 -9.34 6.22 -16.22
C VAL A 60 -9.41 6.26 -14.70
N PHE A 61 -10.46 5.71 -14.11
CA PHE A 61 -10.72 5.81 -12.66
C PHE A 61 -10.23 4.60 -11.85
N ASN A 62 -10.07 3.43 -12.49
CA ASN A 62 -9.78 2.21 -11.77
C ASN A 62 -8.28 1.86 -11.77
N ASP A 63 -7.56 2.26 -12.80
CA ASP A 63 -6.16 1.89 -12.99
C ASP A 63 -5.19 2.93 -12.46
N SER A 64 -3.95 2.49 -12.21
CA SER A 64 -2.86 3.32 -11.70
C SER A 64 -1.96 3.75 -12.86
N TRP A 65 -2.20 4.91 -13.43
CA TRP A 65 -1.50 5.37 -14.66
C TRP A 65 -0.91 6.78 -14.56
N ILE A 66 -1.25 7.56 -13.51
CA ILE A 66 -0.77 8.93 -13.35
C ILE A 66 0.36 8.98 -12.32
N LEU A 67 1.56 9.30 -12.76
CA LEU A 67 2.69 9.49 -11.84
C LEU A 67 2.50 10.72 -10.95
N GLY A 68 2.89 10.58 -9.70
CA GLY A 68 2.83 11.68 -8.73
C GLY A 68 1.44 11.94 -8.12
N LEU A 69 0.45 11.07 -8.40
CA LEU A 69 -0.79 11.01 -7.64
C LEU A 69 -0.76 9.86 -6.62
N PRO A 70 -1.54 9.96 -5.52
CA PRO A 70 -1.69 8.87 -4.56
C PRO A 70 -2.13 7.58 -5.27
N ASN A 71 -1.38 6.52 -5.08
CA ASN A 71 -1.59 5.23 -5.77
C ASN A 71 -1.61 5.30 -7.31
N GLY A 72 -1.22 6.43 -7.92
CA GLY A 72 -1.25 6.63 -9.37
C GLY A 72 -2.65 6.74 -9.97
N LYS A 73 -3.68 6.96 -9.16
CA LYS A 73 -5.09 6.99 -9.57
C LYS A 73 -5.66 8.40 -9.52
N VAL A 74 -6.68 8.62 -10.33
CA VAL A 74 -7.50 9.82 -10.29
C VAL A 74 -8.26 9.88 -8.96
N ILE A 75 -8.33 11.06 -8.38
CA ILE A 75 -9.04 11.35 -7.12
C ILE A 75 -10.37 12.04 -7.40
N SER A 76 -10.49 12.75 -8.53
CA SER A 76 -11.72 13.43 -8.93
C SER A 76 -12.92 12.48 -8.95
N SER A 77 -13.88 12.72 -8.09
CA SER A 77 -15.13 11.94 -8.00
C SER A 77 -16.30 12.62 -8.69
N PHE A 78 -16.16 13.89 -9.06
CA PHE A 78 -17.21 14.74 -9.65
C PHE A 78 -17.11 14.90 -11.16
N SER A 79 -16.45 13.96 -11.82
CA SER A 79 -16.37 13.97 -13.27
C SER A 79 -17.73 13.72 -13.88
N SER A 80 -18.11 14.54 -14.87
CA SER A 80 -19.27 14.31 -15.74
C SER A 80 -19.10 13.09 -16.65
N LEU A 81 -17.90 12.47 -16.61
CA LEU A 81 -17.54 11.31 -17.41
C LEU A 81 -18.06 10.01 -16.77
N ASP A 82 -18.48 9.10 -17.60
CA ASP A 82 -18.82 7.75 -17.17
C ASP A 82 -17.60 7.06 -16.53
N ARG A 83 -17.81 6.33 -15.43
CA ARG A 83 -16.74 5.58 -14.75
C ARG A 83 -16.17 4.42 -15.55
N SER A 84 -16.81 4.04 -16.64
CA SER A 84 -16.38 2.98 -17.54
C SER A 84 -15.41 3.42 -18.64
N ILE A 85 -15.13 4.74 -18.75
CA ILE A 85 -14.26 5.27 -19.81
C ILE A 85 -12.82 4.76 -19.70
N SER A 86 -12.22 4.58 -20.87
CA SER A 86 -10.80 4.28 -21.04
C SER A 86 -9.98 5.54 -21.25
N VAL A 87 -8.66 5.44 -21.07
CA VAL A 87 -7.76 6.55 -21.35
C VAL A 87 -7.78 6.93 -22.83
N ALA A 88 -8.10 5.98 -23.72
CA ALA A 88 -8.26 6.24 -25.16
C ALA A 88 -9.34 7.30 -25.45
N ASP A 89 -10.40 7.35 -24.63
CA ASP A 89 -11.46 8.34 -24.79
C ASP A 89 -11.00 9.78 -24.49
N LEU A 90 -9.90 9.93 -23.74
CA LEU A 90 -9.27 11.22 -23.44
C LEU A 90 -8.22 11.63 -24.51
N ILE A 91 -7.94 10.75 -25.46
CA ILE A 91 -6.94 10.98 -26.53
C ILE A 91 -7.69 11.33 -27.82
N ASN A 92 -7.22 12.36 -28.52
CA ASN A 92 -7.60 12.59 -29.88
C ASN A 92 -6.67 11.78 -30.80
N HIS A 93 -7.17 10.69 -31.35
CA HIS A 93 -6.38 9.75 -32.14
C HIS A 93 -5.97 10.31 -33.51
N ASP A 94 -6.69 11.32 -34.04
CA ASP A 94 -6.35 11.94 -35.31
C ASP A 94 -5.13 12.86 -35.19
N SER A 95 -5.06 13.59 -34.08
CA SER A 95 -3.94 14.52 -33.82
C SER A 95 -2.83 13.92 -32.95
N GLY A 96 -3.06 12.76 -32.31
CA GLY A 96 -2.12 12.15 -31.36
C GLY A 96 -1.92 12.95 -30.07
N CYS A 97 -2.88 13.81 -29.72
CA CYS A 97 -2.81 14.71 -28.58
C CYS A 97 -3.92 14.44 -27.56
N TRP A 98 -3.76 14.93 -26.34
CA TRP A 98 -4.81 14.90 -25.33
C TRP A 98 -5.96 15.83 -25.71
N LYS A 99 -7.20 15.44 -25.39
CA LYS A 99 -8.39 16.29 -25.46
C LYS A 99 -8.39 17.27 -24.27
N VAL A 100 -7.67 18.38 -24.40
CA VAL A 100 -7.40 19.33 -23.32
C VAL A 100 -8.70 19.82 -22.66
N ASP A 101 -9.67 20.26 -23.45
CA ASP A 101 -10.95 20.77 -22.93
C ASP A 101 -11.70 19.72 -22.08
N VAL A 102 -11.70 18.47 -22.49
CA VAL A 102 -12.33 17.36 -21.75
C VAL A 102 -11.62 17.13 -20.43
N ILE A 103 -10.29 17.15 -20.45
CA ILE A 103 -9.48 16.88 -19.26
C ILE A 103 -9.60 18.01 -18.25
N GLU A 104 -9.49 19.27 -18.66
CA GLU A 104 -9.57 20.43 -17.77
C GLU A 104 -10.96 20.59 -17.14
N ASN A 105 -12.02 20.23 -17.86
CA ASN A 105 -13.40 20.30 -17.36
C ASN A 105 -13.79 19.10 -16.49
N SER A 106 -13.07 17.98 -16.57
CA SER A 106 -13.47 16.73 -15.91
C SER A 106 -12.64 16.38 -14.68
N PHE A 107 -11.44 16.96 -14.55
CA PHE A 107 -10.50 16.62 -13.47
C PHE A 107 -10.10 17.87 -12.68
N PHE A 108 -9.65 17.69 -11.44
CA PHE A 108 -9.06 18.79 -10.70
C PHE A 108 -7.84 19.35 -11.46
N SER A 109 -7.59 20.64 -11.36
CA SER A 109 -6.52 21.32 -12.12
C SER A 109 -5.13 20.66 -11.92
N PHE A 110 -4.80 20.20 -10.71
CA PHE A 110 -3.55 19.52 -10.44
C PHE A 110 -3.47 18.11 -11.08
N GLU A 111 -4.61 17.43 -11.25
CA GLU A 111 -4.69 16.14 -11.95
C GLU A 111 -4.60 16.35 -13.47
N ALA A 112 -5.36 17.31 -13.98
CA ALA A 112 -5.33 17.69 -15.39
C ALA A 112 -3.90 18.02 -15.84
N GLN A 113 -3.17 18.84 -15.08
CA GLN A 113 -1.76 19.15 -15.37
C GLN A 113 -0.88 17.89 -15.44
N LYS A 114 -1.09 16.93 -14.53
CA LYS A 114 -0.33 15.68 -14.53
C LYS A 114 -0.69 14.77 -15.70
N ILE A 115 -1.96 14.72 -16.07
CA ILE A 115 -2.44 13.96 -17.25
C ILE A 115 -1.85 14.57 -18.52
N LEU A 116 -1.96 15.87 -18.71
CA LEU A 116 -1.43 16.57 -19.86
C LEU A 116 0.10 16.49 -19.98
N ALA A 117 0.80 16.30 -18.87
CA ALA A 117 2.25 16.11 -18.84
C ALA A 117 2.69 14.69 -19.27
N ILE A 118 1.78 13.73 -19.42
CA ILE A 118 2.12 12.38 -19.89
C ILE A 118 2.35 12.44 -21.41
N PRO A 119 3.56 12.09 -21.87
CA PRO A 119 3.83 12.07 -23.29
C PRO A 119 3.04 10.94 -23.98
N LEU A 120 2.30 11.26 -25.02
CA LEU A 120 1.65 10.27 -25.87
C LEU A 120 2.65 9.79 -26.94
N CYS A 121 2.61 8.50 -27.22
CA CYS A 121 3.42 7.92 -28.27
C CYS A 121 2.72 8.12 -29.64
N THR A 122 3.44 8.65 -30.62
CA THR A 122 2.91 8.86 -31.98
C THR A 122 2.75 7.54 -32.77
N SER A 123 3.40 6.48 -32.33
CA SER A 123 3.21 5.13 -32.87
C SER A 123 2.12 4.39 -32.07
N ALA A 124 1.28 3.61 -32.75
CA ALA A 124 0.22 2.79 -32.15
C ALA A 124 0.84 1.66 -31.29
N GLN A 125 1.42 2.03 -30.14
CA GLN A 125 1.92 1.07 -29.17
C GLN A 125 0.80 0.70 -28.20
N HIS A 126 0.77 -0.56 -27.81
CA HIS A 126 -0.16 -1.01 -26.77
C HIS A 126 0.22 -0.49 -25.40
N ASP A 127 -0.76 -0.36 -24.54
CA ASP A 127 -0.56 -0.04 -23.13
C ASP A 127 0.29 -1.10 -22.44
N LEU A 128 1.21 -0.68 -21.58
CA LEU A 128 2.13 -1.58 -20.88
C LEU A 128 2.12 -1.31 -19.39
N VAL A 129 2.11 -2.37 -18.59
CA VAL A 129 2.35 -2.28 -17.15
C VAL A 129 3.86 -2.30 -16.89
N TYR A 130 4.35 -1.32 -16.14
CA TYR A 130 5.75 -1.23 -15.78
C TYR A 130 5.93 -0.96 -14.28
N TRP A 131 7.16 -1.13 -13.80
CA TRP A 131 7.55 -0.98 -12.41
C TRP A 131 8.44 0.26 -12.21
N PRO A 132 7.87 1.42 -11.84
CA PRO A 132 8.63 2.69 -11.71
C PRO A 132 9.83 2.66 -10.75
N PRO A 133 9.83 1.86 -9.65
CA PRO A 133 10.98 1.82 -8.74
C PRO A 133 12.28 1.30 -9.38
N GLU A 134 12.20 0.65 -10.54
CA GLU A 134 13.37 0.18 -11.29
C GLU A 134 13.52 0.96 -12.59
N LYS A 135 14.75 1.35 -12.94
CA LYS A 135 15.05 2.13 -14.16
C LYS A 135 14.67 1.39 -15.46
N ASN A 136 14.75 0.06 -15.43
CA ASN A 136 14.37 -0.78 -16.58
C ASN A 136 12.86 -1.05 -16.64
N GLY A 137 12.07 -0.57 -15.68
CA GLY A 137 10.63 -0.79 -15.60
C GLY A 137 10.21 -2.21 -15.24
N ILE A 138 11.16 -3.10 -14.88
CA ILE A 138 10.90 -4.51 -14.56
C ILE A 138 10.90 -4.69 -13.03
N TYR A 139 9.90 -5.40 -12.51
CA TYR A 139 9.82 -5.71 -11.10
C TYR A 139 11.03 -6.52 -10.61
N SER A 140 11.61 -6.09 -9.50
CA SER A 140 12.57 -6.88 -8.73
C SER A 140 12.07 -7.08 -7.28
N VAL A 141 12.40 -8.23 -6.69
CA VAL A 141 12.04 -8.51 -5.29
C VAL A 141 12.66 -7.48 -4.35
N LYS A 142 13.87 -7.01 -4.66
CA LYS A 142 14.59 -5.99 -3.90
C LYS A 142 13.83 -4.66 -3.86
N SER A 143 13.38 -4.17 -5.00
CA SER A 143 12.64 -2.90 -5.07
C SER A 143 11.23 -3.03 -4.50
N GLY A 144 10.58 -4.19 -4.66
CA GLY A 144 9.30 -4.47 -4.01
C GLY A 144 9.41 -4.47 -2.49
N TYR A 145 10.45 -5.10 -1.93
CA TYR A 145 10.71 -5.09 -0.49
C TYR A 145 10.98 -3.66 0.03
N LYS A 146 11.82 -2.91 -0.67
CA LYS A 146 12.14 -1.52 -0.32
C LYS A 146 10.88 -0.66 -0.25
N MET A 147 10.01 -0.77 -1.25
CA MET A 147 8.73 -0.05 -1.29
C MET A 147 7.82 -0.43 -0.11
N CYS A 148 7.72 -1.71 0.24
CA CYS A 148 6.94 -2.15 1.40
C CYS A 148 7.50 -1.58 2.72
N GLU A 149 8.82 -1.53 2.88
CA GLU A 149 9.45 -0.95 4.07
C GLU A 149 9.24 0.56 4.15
N GLU A 150 9.28 1.27 3.03
CA GLU A 150 8.99 2.71 2.96
C GLU A 150 7.52 2.98 3.34
N ALA A 151 6.57 2.23 2.77
CA ALA A 151 5.16 2.35 3.09
C ALA A 151 4.88 2.09 4.59
N ARG A 152 5.51 1.05 5.18
CA ARG A 152 5.38 0.74 6.60
C ARG A 152 5.95 1.84 7.50
N ARG A 153 7.08 2.44 7.11
CA ARG A 153 7.68 3.57 7.85
C ARG A 153 6.79 4.81 7.79
N GLU A 154 6.17 5.04 6.66
CA GLU A 154 5.27 6.19 6.47
C GLU A 154 3.98 6.04 7.26
N GLU A 155 3.42 4.82 7.31
CA GLU A 155 2.26 4.48 8.13
C GLU A 155 2.57 4.65 9.63
N ALA A 156 3.70 4.16 10.10
CA ALA A 156 4.15 4.36 11.47
C ALA A 156 4.34 5.84 11.83
N ARG A 157 4.88 6.66 10.92
CA ARG A 157 4.99 8.12 11.12
C ARG A 157 3.62 8.81 11.19
N ARG A 158 2.66 8.38 10.38
CA ARG A 158 1.29 8.91 10.40
C ARG A 158 0.58 8.56 11.70
N GLU A 159 0.74 7.34 12.18
CA GLU A 159 0.22 6.91 13.47
C GLU A 159 0.86 7.70 14.62
N GLU A 160 2.17 7.93 14.60
CA GLU A 160 2.86 8.79 15.56
C GLU A 160 2.35 10.24 15.49
N ALA A 161 2.11 10.79 14.32
CA ALA A 161 1.62 12.16 14.14
C ALA A 161 0.14 12.32 14.54
N SER A 162 -0.70 11.29 14.31
CA SER A 162 -2.11 11.31 14.70
C SER A 162 -2.34 11.01 16.18
N SER A 163 -1.35 10.43 16.87
CA SER A 163 -1.41 10.06 18.27
C SER A 163 -0.86 11.14 19.20
N SER A 164 -0.84 12.40 18.81
CA SER A 164 -0.41 13.52 19.67
C SER A 164 -1.26 13.68 20.95
N THR A 165 -2.28 12.85 21.17
CA THR A 165 -3.03 12.70 22.42
C THR A 165 -2.78 11.37 23.16
N LYS A 166 -1.98 10.43 22.60
CA LYS A 166 -1.62 9.16 23.26
C LYS A 166 -0.15 8.80 23.13
N SER A 167 0.72 9.79 23.02
CA SER A 167 2.15 9.58 22.84
C SER A 167 2.86 9.45 24.19
N GLY A 168 2.84 8.26 24.76
CA GLY A 168 3.74 7.88 25.87
C GLY A 168 4.82 6.85 25.48
N GLY A 169 4.65 6.15 24.35
CA GLY A 169 5.40 4.91 24.11
C GLY A 169 6.85 5.08 23.62
N SER A 170 7.06 5.52 22.39
CA SER A 170 8.37 5.34 21.75
C SER A 170 9.46 6.30 22.26
N GLY A 171 9.10 7.55 22.58
CA GLY A 171 10.02 8.53 23.16
C GLY A 171 10.41 8.16 24.58
N LEU A 172 9.47 7.67 25.37
CA LEU A 172 9.65 7.22 26.75
C LEU A 172 10.55 5.99 26.82
N TRP A 173 10.37 5.02 25.91
CA TRP A 173 11.24 3.84 25.82
C TRP A 173 12.68 4.20 25.51
N LYS A 174 12.93 5.02 24.48
CA LYS A 174 14.27 5.50 24.15
C LYS A 174 14.87 6.29 25.31
N GLY A 175 14.05 7.05 26.05
CA GLY A 175 14.46 7.78 27.26
C GLY A 175 14.94 6.86 28.38
N ILE A 176 14.13 5.85 28.75
CA ILE A 176 14.45 4.89 29.80
C ILE A 176 15.79 4.17 29.54
N TRP A 177 15.99 3.71 28.29
CA TRP A 177 17.20 2.96 27.94
C TRP A 177 18.45 3.82 27.81
N LYS A 178 18.31 5.15 27.60
CA LYS A 178 19.41 6.12 27.59
C LYS A 178 19.83 6.60 28.99
N LEU A 179 19.03 6.36 30.04
CA LEU A 179 19.38 6.77 31.40
C LEU A 179 20.68 6.10 31.84
N LYS A 180 21.55 6.87 32.49
CA LYS A 180 22.82 6.39 33.09
C LYS A 180 22.53 5.82 34.49
N VAL A 181 21.68 4.81 34.59
CA VAL A 181 21.31 4.13 35.84
C VAL A 181 21.50 2.62 35.70
N PRO A 182 21.66 1.89 36.81
CA PRO A 182 21.79 0.44 36.83
C PRO A 182 20.65 -0.23 36.06
N GLY A 183 20.95 -1.35 35.38
CA GLY A 183 19.98 -2.07 34.53
C GLY A 183 18.71 -2.48 35.28
N LYS A 184 18.83 -2.82 36.58
CA LYS A 184 17.66 -3.15 37.43
C LYS A 184 16.64 -2.01 37.50
N LEU A 185 17.11 -0.75 37.60
CA LEU A 185 16.23 0.42 37.63
C LEU A 185 15.57 0.66 36.25
N LYS A 186 16.29 0.44 35.14
CA LYS A 186 15.70 0.53 33.79
C LYS A 186 14.56 -0.51 33.63
N HIS A 187 14.78 -1.74 34.08
CA HIS A 187 13.76 -2.78 34.05
C HIS A 187 12.57 -2.47 34.95
N PHE A 188 12.81 -1.89 36.13
CA PHE A 188 11.74 -1.45 37.01
C PHE A 188 10.89 -0.36 36.35
N LEU A 189 11.52 0.68 35.81
CA LEU A 189 10.84 1.76 35.08
C LEU A 189 10.05 1.22 33.89
N TRP A 190 10.64 0.30 33.13
CA TRP A 190 9.96 -0.34 32.03
C TRP A 190 8.70 -1.09 32.49
N LYS A 191 8.79 -1.90 33.55
CA LYS A 191 7.65 -2.61 34.11
C LYS A 191 6.58 -1.66 34.66
N ALA A 192 7.00 -0.56 35.28
CA ALA A 192 6.09 0.47 35.79
C ALA A 192 5.30 1.11 34.64
N CYS A 193 6.00 1.54 33.57
CA CYS A 193 5.38 2.18 32.43
C CYS A 193 4.51 1.24 31.56
N THR A 194 4.75 -0.08 31.61
CA THR A 194 3.93 -1.09 30.95
C THR A 194 2.83 -1.67 31.82
N ASP A 195 2.59 -1.13 33.01
CA ASP A 195 1.67 -1.71 34.02
C ASP A 195 1.92 -3.20 34.28
N SER A 196 3.20 -3.60 34.23
CA SER A 196 3.63 -5.00 34.38
C SER A 196 4.22 -5.31 35.75
N LEU A 197 4.21 -4.34 36.67
CA LEU A 197 4.62 -4.57 38.06
C LEU A 197 3.67 -5.58 38.73
N PRO A 198 4.18 -6.43 39.64
CA PRO A 198 3.38 -7.38 40.38
C PRO A 198 2.56 -6.71 41.50
N THR A 199 1.77 -5.71 41.14
CA THR A 199 0.81 -5.08 42.03
C THR A 199 -0.33 -6.07 42.33
N LYS A 200 -1.00 -5.93 43.44
CA LYS A 200 -2.13 -6.81 43.79
C LYS A 200 -3.21 -6.78 42.70
N THR A 201 -3.48 -5.62 42.11
CA THR A 201 -4.42 -5.50 40.99
C THR A 201 -3.97 -6.31 39.79
N ASN A 202 -2.68 -6.28 39.42
CA ASN A 202 -2.15 -7.06 38.32
C ASN A 202 -2.07 -8.57 38.62
N LEU A 203 -1.84 -8.94 39.87
CA LEU A 203 -1.86 -10.32 40.32
C LEU A 203 -3.29 -10.88 40.31
N LEU A 204 -4.29 -10.06 40.67
CA LEU A 204 -5.71 -10.43 40.53
C LEU A 204 -6.10 -10.64 39.06
N LYS A 205 -5.75 -9.72 38.18
CA LYS A 205 -5.99 -9.86 36.72
C LYS A 205 -5.39 -11.15 36.14
N ARG A 206 -4.27 -11.60 36.71
CA ARG A 206 -3.58 -12.86 36.33
C ARG A 206 -4.08 -14.09 37.11
N LYS A 207 -5.13 -13.95 37.95
CA LYS A 207 -5.71 -15.01 38.79
C LYS A 207 -4.72 -15.68 39.74
N ILE A 208 -3.70 -14.93 40.18
CA ILE A 208 -2.69 -15.42 41.13
C ILE A 208 -3.16 -15.21 42.58
N ILE A 209 -3.94 -14.17 42.85
CA ILE A 209 -4.55 -13.86 44.14
C ILE A 209 -6.06 -13.70 43.97
N ALA A 210 -6.81 -13.94 45.08
CA ALA A 210 -8.28 -13.83 45.07
C ALA A 210 -8.77 -12.39 45.33
N GLU A 211 -8.02 -11.60 46.10
CA GLU A 211 -8.42 -10.25 46.52
C GLU A 211 -7.34 -9.21 46.27
N PRO A 212 -7.72 -7.99 45.81
CA PRO A 212 -6.76 -6.93 45.48
C PRO A 212 -6.39 -6.05 46.68
N THR A 213 -6.98 -6.26 47.86
CA THR A 213 -6.79 -5.41 49.03
C THR A 213 -5.36 -5.45 49.58
N CYS A 214 -4.83 -4.28 49.92
CA CYS A 214 -3.50 -4.15 50.50
C CYS A 214 -3.57 -4.26 52.02
N HIS A 215 -2.75 -5.12 52.65
CA HIS A 215 -2.74 -5.26 54.10
C HIS A 215 -2.14 -4.03 54.85
N LEU A 216 -1.49 -3.10 54.08
CA LEU A 216 -0.86 -1.92 54.67
C LEU A 216 -1.69 -0.66 54.49
N CYS A 217 -2.50 -0.53 53.44
CA CYS A 217 -3.25 0.67 53.17
C CYS A 217 -4.75 0.44 52.85
N GLY A 218 -5.25 -0.74 52.98
CA GLY A 218 -6.65 -1.09 52.71
C GLY A 218 -6.93 -1.49 51.25
#